data_02911da8a389f090a366885f6a74e955
#
_entry.id   02911da8a389f090a366885f6a74e955
#
_cell.length_a   1.000
_cell.length_b   1.000
_cell.length_c   1.000
_cell.angle_alpha   90.00
_cell.angle_beta   90.00
_cell.angle_gamma   90.00
#
_symmetry.space_group_name_H-M   'P 1'
#
loop_
_entity.id
_entity.type
_entity.pdbx_description
1 polymer ?
#
loop_
_entity_poly.entity_id
_entity_poly.type
_entity_poly.pdbx_seq_one_letter_code
_entity_poly.pdbx_strand_id
1 'polypeptide(L)'
;MPAPQASPLLAGERSLRPHLWQLASTAGIVVAGVVGYAVTPLTGDRSWLGAVLALGAIGVIAPLTVRRVRAVVTSDQPVLEAIQAVVLLLTVLVFGFAGLFVALDQHGDQFVGLDTKLDAVYFTVTTLSTVGYGDVHAVGQAGRLAVTLQIVFNLTFLAVAVRVLVGAAQRRLAERVD
;
A
#
# COMPACT_ATOMS: atom_id res chain seq x y z
N MET A 1 -24.85 51.02 1.65
CA MET A 1 -23.97 50.34 0.66
C MET A 1 -23.96 48.89 0.97
N PRO A 2 -24.47 47.97 0.12
CA PRO A 2 -24.36 46.54 0.32
C PRO A 2 -22.93 46.09 0.04
N ALA A 3 -22.39 45.19 0.89
CA ALA A 3 -21.06 44.64 0.73
C ALA A 3 -20.94 43.84 -0.59
N PRO A 4 -19.78 43.87 -1.27
CA PRO A 4 -19.59 43.12 -2.51
C PRO A 4 -19.72 41.62 -2.25
N GLN A 5 -20.68 41.00 -2.93
CA GLN A 5 -20.83 39.54 -2.91
C GLN A 5 -19.62 38.91 -3.60
N ALA A 6 -18.85 38.11 -2.85
CA ALA A 6 -17.74 37.36 -3.40
C ALA A 6 -18.25 36.45 -4.53
N SER A 7 -17.59 36.52 -5.69
CA SER A 7 -18.00 35.76 -6.88
C SER A 7 -17.97 34.25 -6.63
N PRO A 8 -19.01 33.50 -7.08
CA PRO A 8 -19.09 32.04 -6.86
C PRO A 8 -17.90 31.23 -7.41
N LEU A 9 -17.16 31.79 -8.37
CA LEU A 9 -15.98 31.17 -8.98
C LEU A 9 -14.81 31.01 -8.00
N LEU A 10 -14.64 31.93 -7.03
CA LEU A 10 -13.56 31.83 -6.03
C LEU A 10 -13.87 30.84 -4.89
N ALA A 11 -15.13 30.49 -4.69
CA ALA A 11 -15.54 29.47 -3.71
C ALA A 11 -15.20 28.04 -4.19
N GLY A 12 -15.31 27.78 -5.50
CA GLY A 12 -14.99 26.48 -6.10
C GLY A 12 -13.51 26.12 -6.04
N GLU A 13 -12.60 27.09 -6.24
CA GLU A 13 -11.15 26.84 -6.19
C GLU A 13 -10.63 26.54 -4.78
N ARG A 14 -11.25 27.09 -3.74
CA ARG A 14 -10.85 26.82 -2.34
C ARG A 14 -11.19 25.41 -1.87
N SER A 15 -12.21 24.76 -2.44
CA SER A 15 -12.62 23.42 -2.07
C SER A 15 -11.78 22.30 -2.73
N LEU A 16 -11.13 22.59 -3.87
CA LEU A 16 -10.34 21.58 -4.62
C LEU A 16 -8.90 21.45 -4.09
N ARG A 17 -8.32 22.50 -3.53
CA ARG A 17 -6.92 22.53 -3.06
C ARG A 17 -6.57 21.44 -2.02
N PRO A 18 -7.37 21.20 -0.97
CA PRO A 18 -7.06 20.16 0.01
C PRO A 18 -7.09 18.76 -0.59
N HIS A 19 -7.99 18.49 -1.54
CA HIS A 19 -8.09 17.19 -2.19
C HIS A 19 -6.94 16.91 -3.14
N LEU A 20 -6.51 17.89 -3.91
CA LEU A 20 -5.34 17.78 -4.79
C LEU A 20 -4.06 17.52 -3.98
N TRP A 21 -3.89 18.18 -2.84
CA TRP A 21 -2.77 17.95 -1.94
C TRP A 21 -2.75 16.54 -1.35
N GLN A 22 -3.91 16.02 -0.94
CA GLN A 22 -4.06 14.65 -0.43
C GLN A 22 -3.72 13.62 -1.52
N LEU A 23 -4.23 13.77 -2.73
CA LEU A 23 -3.91 12.91 -3.87
C LEU A 23 -2.42 12.98 -4.23
N ALA A 24 -1.85 14.18 -4.30
CA ALA A 24 -0.43 14.38 -4.57
C ALA A 24 0.46 13.72 -3.50
N SER A 25 0.09 13.84 -2.22
CA SER A 25 0.83 13.20 -1.13
C SER A 25 0.77 11.67 -1.20
N THR A 26 -0.38 11.10 -1.54
CA THR A 26 -0.53 9.65 -1.72
C THR A 26 0.28 9.15 -2.91
N ALA A 27 0.18 9.84 -4.05
CA ALA A 27 0.99 9.54 -5.24
C ALA A 27 2.49 9.65 -4.93
N GLY A 28 2.91 10.69 -4.20
CA GLY A 28 4.30 10.86 -3.76
C GLY A 28 4.82 9.71 -2.90
N ILE A 29 4.01 9.19 -1.97
CA ILE A 29 4.39 8.04 -1.13
C ILE A 29 4.49 6.77 -1.98
N VAL A 30 3.57 6.54 -2.90
CA VAL A 30 3.62 5.39 -3.82
C VAL A 30 4.88 5.45 -4.69
N VAL A 31 5.15 6.61 -5.31
CA VAL A 31 6.36 6.82 -6.12
C VAL A 31 7.62 6.63 -5.28
N ALA A 32 7.66 7.17 -4.07
CA ALA A 32 8.79 6.98 -3.16
C ALA A 32 8.99 5.50 -2.79
N GLY A 33 7.91 4.74 -2.61
CA GLY A 33 7.96 3.29 -2.37
C GLY A 33 8.55 2.53 -3.57
N VAL A 34 8.07 2.83 -4.78
CA VAL A 34 8.58 2.24 -6.04
C VAL A 34 10.06 2.58 -6.26
N VAL A 35 10.40 3.86 -6.17
CA VAL A 35 11.79 4.32 -6.36
C VAL A 35 12.69 3.76 -5.27
N GLY A 36 12.26 3.80 -4.00
CA GLY A 36 12.98 3.22 -2.88
C GLY A 36 13.28 1.73 -3.09
N TYR A 37 12.28 0.95 -3.50
CA TYR A 37 12.47 -0.46 -3.84
C TYR A 37 13.45 -0.65 -5.00
N ALA A 38 13.31 0.14 -6.08
CA ALA A 38 14.17 0.03 -7.26
C ALA A 38 15.64 0.37 -6.96
N VAL A 39 15.88 1.43 -6.17
CA VAL A 39 17.23 1.95 -5.88
C VAL A 39 17.92 1.17 -4.75
N THR A 40 17.17 0.59 -3.81
CA THR A 40 17.76 -0.13 -2.67
C THR A 40 18.62 -1.29 -3.16
N PRO A 41 19.91 -1.39 -2.78
CA PRO A 41 20.78 -2.50 -3.13
C PRO A 41 20.31 -3.74 -2.34
N LEU A 42 19.45 -4.55 -2.97
CA LEU A 42 18.98 -5.83 -2.39
C LEU A 42 19.91 -6.99 -2.76
N THR A 43 21.01 -6.73 -3.51
CA THR A 43 21.96 -7.71 -4.00
C THR A 43 23.38 -7.40 -3.50
N GLY A 44 24.17 -8.43 -3.16
CA GLY A 44 25.55 -8.34 -2.74
C GLY A 44 25.74 -8.22 -1.21
N ASP A 45 26.97 -7.93 -0.79
CA ASP A 45 27.42 -7.88 0.63
C ASP A 45 26.60 -6.95 1.55
N ARG A 46 25.82 -6.04 0.97
CA ARG A 46 24.96 -5.08 1.69
C ARG A 46 23.46 -5.41 1.65
N SER A 47 23.11 -6.64 1.29
CA SER A 47 21.70 -7.09 1.23
C SER A 47 20.94 -6.91 2.56
N TRP A 48 21.64 -7.05 3.70
CA TRP A 48 21.07 -6.77 5.03
C TRP A 48 20.59 -5.31 5.19
N LEU A 49 21.31 -4.34 4.59
CA LEU A 49 20.89 -2.94 4.54
C LEU A 49 19.56 -2.79 3.79
N GLY A 50 19.41 -3.51 2.67
CA GLY A 50 18.16 -3.54 1.92
C GLY A 50 16.99 -4.10 2.73
N ALA A 51 17.22 -5.20 3.46
CA ALA A 51 16.22 -5.78 4.35
C ALA A 51 15.84 -4.83 5.51
N VAL A 52 16.83 -4.18 6.13
CA VAL A 52 16.60 -3.19 7.20
C VAL A 52 15.84 -1.97 6.68
N LEU A 53 16.17 -1.47 5.48
CA LEU A 53 15.47 -0.34 4.87
C LEU A 53 14.04 -0.73 4.48
N ALA A 54 13.80 -1.94 3.95
CA ALA A 54 12.47 -2.45 3.64
C ALA A 54 11.61 -2.58 4.91
N LEU A 55 12.15 -3.19 5.98
CA LEU A 55 11.49 -3.30 7.27
C LEU A 55 11.26 -1.93 7.92
N GLY A 56 12.23 -1.02 7.81
CA GLY A 56 12.12 0.36 8.28
C GLY A 56 11.03 1.13 7.55
N ALA A 57 10.95 0.99 6.23
CA ALA A 57 9.88 1.58 5.41
C ALA A 57 8.50 1.04 5.83
N ILE A 58 8.36 -0.28 6.03
CA ILE A 58 7.14 -0.90 6.56
C ILE A 58 6.82 -0.32 7.95
N GLY A 59 7.81 -0.22 8.84
CA GLY A 59 7.68 0.31 10.19
C GLY A 59 7.22 1.77 10.24
N VAL A 60 7.57 2.59 9.24
CA VAL A 60 7.14 4.00 9.13
C VAL A 60 5.81 4.12 8.40
N ILE A 61 5.64 3.44 7.28
CA ILE A 61 4.45 3.59 6.43
C ILE A 61 3.23 2.90 7.06
N ALA A 62 3.40 1.76 7.73
CA ALA A 62 2.29 1.06 8.37
C ALA A 62 1.57 1.92 9.44
N PRO A 63 2.24 2.56 10.42
CA PRO A 63 1.55 3.42 11.39
C PRO A 63 0.95 4.68 10.75
N LEU A 64 1.58 5.25 9.71
CA LEU A 64 1.01 6.36 8.95
C LEU A 64 -0.28 5.95 8.24
N THR A 65 -0.30 4.74 7.66
CA THR A 65 -1.49 4.16 7.03
C THR A 65 -2.60 3.92 8.06
N VAL A 66 -2.26 3.34 9.21
CA VAL A 66 -3.23 3.14 10.31
C VAL A 66 -3.81 4.47 10.82
N ARG A 67 -2.99 5.51 10.95
CA ARG A 67 -3.46 6.86 11.31
C ARG A 67 -4.42 7.42 10.27
N ARG A 68 -4.11 7.25 8.97
CA ARG A 68 -5.01 7.68 7.87
C ARG A 68 -6.31 6.89 7.86
N VAL A 69 -6.26 5.56 8.03
CA VAL A 69 -7.47 4.72 8.16
C VAL A 69 -8.36 5.17 9.31
N ARG A 70 -7.78 5.56 10.45
CA ARG A 70 -8.54 6.10 11.59
C ARG A 70 -9.17 7.47 11.27
N ALA A 71 -8.48 8.32 10.50
CA ALA A 71 -8.99 9.62 10.08
C ALA A 71 -10.18 9.52 9.10
N VAL A 72 -10.29 8.44 8.31
CA VAL A 72 -11.45 8.16 7.43
C VAL A 72 -12.79 8.20 8.19
N VAL A 73 -12.76 7.81 9.47
CA VAL A 73 -13.98 7.75 10.31
C VAL A 73 -14.56 9.14 10.61
N THR A 74 -13.75 10.19 10.55
CA THR A 74 -14.10 11.57 10.94
C THR A 74 -14.05 12.58 9.80
N SER A 75 -13.84 12.14 8.54
CA SER A 75 -13.63 13.04 7.40
C SER A 75 -14.91 13.34 6.62
N ASP A 76 -14.90 14.49 5.95
CA ASP A 76 -15.97 14.93 5.04
C ASP A 76 -16.04 14.11 3.74
N GLN A 77 -14.98 13.30 3.42
CA GLN A 77 -14.90 12.46 2.22
C GLN A 77 -14.42 11.03 2.52
N PRO A 78 -15.20 10.22 3.22
CA PRO A 78 -14.78 8.93 3.73
C PRO A 78 -14.40 7.93 2.62
N VAL A 79 -15.00 8.01 1.44
CA VAL A 79 -14.70 7.09 0.31
C VAL A 79 -13.34 7.38 -0.31
N LEU A 80 -13.00 8.65 -0.54
CA LEU A 80 -11.70 9.03 -1.11
C LEU A 80 -10.54 8.63 -0.18
N GLU A 81 -10.69 8.92 1.11
CA GLU A 81 -9.69 8.54 2.10
C GLU A 81 -9.57 7.02 2.28
N ALA A 82 -10.69 6.29 2.19
CA ALA A 82 -10.68 4.83 2.21
C ALA A 82 -9.90 4.25 1.01
N ILE A 83 -10.13 4.77 -0.20
CA ILE A 83 -9.39 4.35 -1.39
C ILE A 83 -7.89 4.64 -1.24
N GLN A 84 -7.52 5.83 -0.76
CA GLN A 84 -6.12 6.19 -0.53
C GLN A 84 -5.45 5.28 0.51
N ALA A 85 -6.15 4.96 1.59
CA ALA A 85 -5.65 4.04 2.62
C ALA A 85 -5.41 2.63 2.05
N VAL A 86 -6.32 2.13 1.22
CA VAL A 86 -6.18 0.83 0.54
C VAL A 86 -4.98 0.85 -0.41
N VAL A 87 -4.81 1.89 -1.23
CA VAL A 87 -3.68 2.02 -2.15
C VAL A 87 -2.34 2.05 -1.41
N LEU A 88 -2.25 2.83 -0.32
CA LEU A 88 -1.03 2.88 0.49
C LEU A 88 -0.70 1.53 1.13
N LEU A 89 -1.71 0.85 1.68
CA LEU A 89 -1.53 -0.46 2.30
C LEU A 89 -1.10 -1.52 1.28
N LEU A 90 -1.69 -1.52 0.08
CA LEU A 90 -1.27 -2.36 -1.04
C LEU A 90 0.20 -2.10 -1.43
N THR A 91 0.59 -0.83 -1.52
CA THR A 91 1.98 -0.45 -1.85
C THR A 91 2.96 -1.03 -0.82
N VAL A 92 2.67 -0.86 0.47
CA VAL A 92 3.50 -1.41 1.55
C VAL A 92 3.57 -2.92 1.47
N LEU A 93 2.45 -3.58 1.23
CA LEU A 93 2.36 -5.04 1.19
C LEU A 93 3.16 -5.59 0.01
N VAL A 94 2.97 -5.02 -1.20
CA VAL A 94 3.66 -5.48 -2.40
C VAL A 94 5.17 -5.28 -2.27
N PHE A 95 5.64 -4.07 -2.00
CA PHE A 95 7.07 -3.80 -1.97
C PHE A 95 7.76 -4.34 -0.70
N GLY A 96 7.03 -4.44 0.41
CA GLY A 96 7.53 -5.06 1.63
C GLY A 96 7.81 -6.55 1.46
N PHE A 97 6.84 -7.31 0.94
CA PHE A 97 7.04 -8.74 0.70
C PHE A 97 8.00 -9.01 -0.46
N ALA A 98 7.93 -8.25 -1.56
CA ALA A 98 8.90 -8.39 -2.63
C ALA A 98 10.34 -8.16 -2.14
N GLY A 99 10.57 -7.14 -1.30
CA GLY A 99 11.88 -6.91 -0.68
C GLY A 99 12.31 -8.03 0.26
N LEU A 100 11.38 -8.58 1.04
CA LEU A 100 11.64 -9.72 1.92
C LEU A 100 12.02 -10.97 1.11
N PHE A 101 11.33 -11.26 0.02
CA PHE A 101 11.60 -12.43 -0.83
C PHE A 101 12.98 -12.35 -1.47
N VAL A 102 13.33 -11.19 -2.06
CA VAL A 102 14.69 -10.98 -2.58
C VAL A 102 15.74 -11.15 -1.48
N ALA A 103 15.51 -10.58 -0.29
CA ALA A 103 16.47 -10.69 0.81
C ALA A 103 16.63 -12.14 1.30
N LEU A 104 15.55 -12.92 1.36
CA LEU A 104 15.61 -14.32 1.77
C LEU A 104 16.33 -15.20 0.72
N ASP A 105 16.05 -14.96 -0.56
CA ASP A 105 16.64 -15.77 -1.64
C ASP A 105 18.15 -15.61 -1.72
N GLN A 106 18.67 -14.42 -1.43
CA GLN A 106 20.10 -14.16 -1.38
C GLN A 106 20.87 -14.90 -0.27
N HIS A 107 20.16 -15.42 0.73
CA HIS A 107 20.74 -16.16 1.85
C HIS A 107 20.61 -17.67 1.69
N GLY A 108 20.25 -18.16 0.49
CA GLY A 108 20.27 -19.59 0.21
C GLY A 108 19.06 -20.13 -0.53
N ASP A 109 18.95 -19.88 -1.82
CA ASP A 109 18.03 -20.53 -2.78
C ASP A 109 16.65 -20.86 -2.20
N GLN A 110 15.98 -19.87 -1.64
CA GLN A 110 14.68 -20.06 -0.99
C GLN A 110 13.54 -20.15 -1.98
N PHE A 111 13.76 -19.65 -3.22
CA PHE A 111 12.75 -19.61 -4.27
C PHE A 111 13.31 -20.18 -5.58
N VAL A 112 12.41 -20.66 -6.43
CA VAL A 112 12.68 -21.01 -7.82
C VAL A 112 11.99 -19.99 -8.70
N GLY A 113 12.71 -19.49 -9.74
CA GLY A 113 12.19 -18.49 -10.68
C GLY A 113 12.19 -17.04 -10.15
N LEU A 114 12.91 -16.76 -9.04
CA LEU A 114 13.04 -15.43 -8.46
C LEU A 114 14.44 -14.89 -8.73
N ASP A 115 14.74 -14.55 -9.99
CA ASP A 115 16.08 -14.12 -10.43
C ASP A 115 16.26 -12.60 -10.31
N THR A 116 15.17 -11.85 -10.41
CA THR A 116 15.20 -10.38 -10.39
C THR A 116 14.24 -9.78 -9.36
N LYS A 117 14.45 -8.49 -9.04
CA LYS A 117 13.49 -7.74 -8.23
C LYS A 117 12.10 -7.70 -8.83
N LEU A 118 12.00 -7.71 -10.17
CA LEU A 118 10.73 -7.71 -10.87
C LEU A 118 9.99 -9.04 -10.66
N ASP A 119 10.71 -10.17 -10.65
CA ASP A 119 10.12 -11.48 -10.37
C ASP A 119 9.56 -11.53 -8.93
N ALA A 120 10.23 -10.88 -7.98
CA ALA A 120 9.72 -10.78 -6.61
C ALA A 120 8.43 -9.95 -6.53
N VAL A 121 8.35 -8.83 -7.25
CA VAL A 121 7.10 -8.03 -7.35
C VAL A 121 6.01 -8.85 -8.04
N TYR A 122 6.32 -9.49 -9.15
CA TYR A 122 5.40 -10.35 -9.89
C TYR A 122 4.85 -11.47 -8.99
N PHE A 123 5.73 -12.19 -8.30
CA PHE A 123 5.33 -13.25 -7.38
C PHE A 123 4.45 -12.73 -6.23
N THR A 124 4.81 -11.57 -5.66
CA THR A 124 4.01 -10.94 -4.61
C THR A 124 2.62 -10.56 -5.12
N VAL A 125 2.52 -9.99 -6.33
CA VAL A 125 1.23 -9.58 -6.91
C VAL A 125 0.38 -10.78 -7.30
N THR A 126 0.96 -11.83 -7.89
CA THR A 126 0.22 -13.05 -8.26
C THR A 126 -0.27 -13.81 -7.02
N THR A 127 0.50 -13.81 -5.93
CA THR A 127 0.09 -14.37 -4.63
C THR A 127 -0.98 -13.52 -3.97
N LEU A 128 -0.84 -12.18 -4.01
CA LEU A 128 -1.84 -11.25 -3.46
C LEU A 128 -3.20 -11.37 -4.17
N SER A 129 -3.16 -11.48 -5.50
CA SER A 129 -4.36 -11.63 -6.34
C SER A 129 -4.94 -13.05 -6.34
N THR A 130 -4.33 -13.97 -5.59
CA THR A 130 -4.73 -15.39 -5.51
C THR A 130 -4.66 -16.15 -6.84
N VAL A 131 -3.91 -15.64 -7.83
CA VAL A 131 -3.74 -16.30 -9.14
C VAL A 131 -2.75 -17.46 -9.03
N GLY A 132 -1.54 -17.22 -8.49
CA GLY A 132 -0.54 -18.25 -8.18
C GLY A 132 -0.19 -19.14 -9.37
N TYR A 133 0.43 -18.60 -10.43
CA TYR A 133 0.81 -19.39 -11.62
C TYR A 133 1.75 -20.55 -11.31
N GLY A 134 2.55 -20.46 -10.22
CA GLY A 134 3.46 -21.53 -9.79
C GLY A 134 4.81 -21.54 -10.52
N ASP A 135 5.02 -20.65 -11.45
CA ASP A 135 6.29 -20.42 -12.16
C ASP A 135 7.38 -19.88 -11.22
N VAL A 136 7.00 -19.01 -10.28
CA VAL A 136 7.81 -18.59 -9.14
C VAL A 136 7.23 -19.20 -7.88
N HIS A 137 8.02 -19.93 -7.07
CA HIS A 137 7.54 -20.58 -5.86
C HIS A 137 8.63 -20.78 -4.81
N ALA A 138 8.22 -20.89 -3.54
CA ALA A 138 9.11 -21.14 -2.41
C ALA A 138 9.48 -22.61 -2.28
N VAL A 139 10.78 -22.93 -2.22
CA VAL A 139 11.33 -24.27 -1.99
C VAL A 139 11.95 -24.39 -0.60
N GLY A 140 12.59 -23.32 -0.09
CA GLY A 140 13.20 -23.28 1.22
C GLY A 140 12.20 -23.04 2.35
N GLN A 141 12.55 -23.43 3.57
CA GLN A 141 11.67 -23.29 4.75
C GLN A 141 11.37 -21.82 5.08
N ALA A 142 12.40 -20.95 5.01
CA ALA A 142 12.22 -19.52 5.26
C ALA A 142 11.33 -18.86 4.20
N GLY A 143 11.51 -19.21 2.92
CA GLY A 143 10.66 -18.79 1.83
C GLY A 143 9.20 -19.21 2.03
N ARG A 144 8.97 -20.48 2.37
CA ARG A 144 7.61 -21.01 2.63
C ARG A 144 6.95 -20.29 3.82
N LEU A 145 7.69 -20.03 4.89
CA LEU A 145 7.16 -19.28 6.03
C LEU A 145 6.78 -17.85 5.62
N ALA A 146 7.64 -17.16 4.88
CA ALA A 146 7.39 -15.80 4.41
C ALA A 146 6.16 -15.73 3.49
N VAL A 147 5.99 -16.68 2.56
CA VAL A 147 4.81 -16.76 1.69
C VAL A 147 3.55 -17.06 2.51
N THR A 148 3.62 -17.95 3.49
CA THR A 148 2.49 -18.24 4.39
C THR A 148 2.08 -16.99 5.15
N LEU A 149 3.03 -16.24 5.69
CA LEU A 149 2.75 -14.95 6.34
C LEU A 149 2.11 -13.96 5.37
N GLN A 150 2.61 -13.84 4.13
CA GLN A 150 1.98 -13.00 3.12
C GLN A 150 0.52 -13.38 2.88
N ILE A 151 0.22 -14.67 2.72
CA ILE A 151 -1.15 -15.15 2.49
C ILE A 151 -2.06 -14.77 3.66
N VAL A 152 -1.62 -14.95 4.91
CA VAL A 152 -2.37 -14.55 6.10
C VAL A 152 -2.61 -13.04 6.12
N PHE A 153 -1.58 -12.24 5.77
CA PHE A 153 -1.74 -10.78 5.63
C PHE A 153 -2.73 -10.42 4.52
N ASN A 154 -2.67 -11.09 3.37
CA ASN A 154 -3.58 -10.85 2.25
C ASN A 154 -5.04 -11.09 2.66
N LEU A 155 -5.33 -12.19 3.35
CA LEU A 155 -6.68 -12.51 3.84
C LEU A 155 -7.16 -11.45 4.85
N THR A 156 -6.30 -11.04 5.77
CA THR A 156 -6.60 -9.99 6.75
C THR A 156 -6.81 -8.64 6.05
N PHE A 157 -5.94 -8.30 5.10
CA PHE A 157 -6.06 -7.08 4.29
C PHE A 157 -7.38 -7.03 3.55
N LEU A 158 -7.76 -8.11 2.86
CA LEU A 158 -9.00 -8.19 2.10
C LEU A 158 -10.21 -8.00 3.01
N ALA A 159 -10.23 -8.65 4.17
CA ALA A 159 -11.32 -8.49 5.14
C ALA A 159 -11.45 -7.05 5.65
N VAL A 160 -10.32 -6.39 5.96
CA VAL A 160 -10.30 -4.97 6.40
C VAL A 160 -10.71 -4.04 5.27
N ALA A 161 -10.20 -4.24 4.05
CA ALA A 161 -10.53 -3.41 2.89
C ALA A 161 -12.03 -3.45 2.58
N VAL A 162 -12.61 -4.65 2.54
CA VAL A 162 -14.07 -4.83 2.34
C VAL A 162 -14.85 -4.13 3.45
N ARG A 163 -14.48 -4.31 4.72
CA ARG A 163 -15.16 -3.67 5.85
C ARG A 163 -15.12 -2.14 5.77
N VAL A 164 -13.98 -1.56 5.40
CA VAL A 164 -13.81 -0.10 5.27
C VAL A 164 -14.66 0.43 4.12
N LEU A 165 -14.63 -0.23 2.95
CA LEU A 165 -15.40 0.19 1.78
C LEU A 165 -16.91 0.08 2.00
N VAL A 166 -17.38 -1.03 2.58
CA VAL A 166 -18.81 -1.22 2.92
C VAL A 166 -19.25 -0.18 3.95
N GLY A 167 -18.46 0.06 5.00
CA GLY A 167 -18.77 1.07 6.01
C GLY A 167 -18.84 2.50 5.43
N ALA A 168 -17.94 2.84 4.50
CA ALA A 168 -17.98 4.13 3.81
C ALA A 168 -19.21 4.28 2.89
N ALA A 169 -19.60 3.21 2.19
CA ALA A 169 -20.78 3.19 1.34
C ALA A 169 -22.09 3.33 2.15
N GLN A 170 -22.20 2.63 3.27
CA GLN A 170 -23.38 2.70 4.14
C GLN A 170 -23.62 4.10 4.71
N ARG A 171 -22.54 4.82 5.10
CA ARG A 171 -22.67 6.21 5.59
C ARG A 171 -23.24 7.15 4.52
N ARG A 172 -22.76 7.04 3.27
CA ARG A 172 -23.31 7.84 2.17
C ARG A 172 -24.78 7.56 1.88
N LEU A 173 -25.23 6.33 2.08
CA LEU A 173 -26.64 6.00 1.91
C LEU A 173 -27.50 6.59 3.03
N ALA A 174 -27.03 6.56 4.28
CA ALA A 174 -27.71 7.17 5.42
C ALA A 174 -27.91 8.68 5.24
N GLU A 175 -26.86 9.40 4.79
CA GLU A 175 -26.90 10.86 4.54
C GLU A 175 -27.85 11.29 3.40
N ARG A 176 -28.31 10.36 2.55
CA ARG A 176 -29.26 10.66 1.45
C ARG A 176 -30.72 10.45 1.83
N VAL A 177 -30.99 9.81 2.95
CA VAL A 177 -32.36 9.46 3.41
C VAL A 177 -32.87 10.49 4.42
N ASP A 178 -31.97 11.22 5.06
CA ASP A 178 -32.29 12.38 5.93
C ASP A 178 -32.31 13.67 5.09
#